data_8d9709d26dae698424417fcf2d5bf138
#
_entry.id   8d9709d26dae698424417fcf2d5bf138
#
_cell.length_a   1.000
_cell.length_b   1.000
_cell.length_c   1.000
_cell.angle_alpha   90.00
_cell.angle_beta   90.00
_cell.angle_gamma   90.00
#
_symmetry.space_group_name_H-M   'P 1'
#
loop_
_entity.id
_entity.type
_entity.pdbx_description
1 polymer ?
#
loop_
_entity_poly.entity_id
_entity_poly.type
_entity_poly.pdbx_seq_one_letter_code
_entity_poly.pdbx_strand_id
1 'polypeptide(L)'
;MLKDLEMERNSNIKSMKLYNHVDRIYNELKELGKNDSEPLLVDELTNFDQLHYHGTVAIDFAINKIGIDSNMTILEIGSGIGGPARYIANKTGATVIALELQSDQNEIALDLTERCGLSKNVKHVCGDFLTYDWGGEKFDAIVSWLTYYHIF
;
A
#
# COMPACT_ATOMS: atom_id res chain seq x y z
N MET A 1 35.71 -1.68 1.82
CA MET A 1 35.40 -1.75 3.27
C MET A 1 34.17 -0.92 3.66
N LEU A 2 34.13 0.41 3.54
CA LEU A 2 32.90 1.19 3.86
C LEU A 2 31.76 0.95 2.87
N LYS A 3 32.02 0.86 1.57
CA LYS A 3 31.02 0.51 0.54
C LYS A 3 30.50 -0.92 0.66
N ASP A 4 31.34 -1.84 1.09
CA ASP A 4 30.97 -3.24 1.29
C ASP A 4 30.05 -3.39 2.52
N LEU A 5 30.32 -2.62 3.59
CA LEU A 5 29.47 -2.56 4.78
C LEU A 5 28.12 -1.86 4.51
N GLU A 6 28.08 -0.86 3.64
CA GLU A 6 26.83 -0.23 3.19
C GLU A 6 26.00 -1.16 2.30
N MET A 7 26.65 -1.93 1.42
CA MET A 7 25.97 -2.92 0.58
C MET A 7 25.43 -4.11 1.38
N GLU A 8 26.17 -4.63 2.38
CA GLU A 8 25.68 -5.66 3.29
C GLU A 8 24.53 -5.17 4.17
N ARG A 9 24.58 -3.91 4.63
CA ARG A 9 23.53 -3.30 5.43
C ARG A 9 22.24 -3.11 4.62
N ASN A 10 22.34 -2.69 3.36
CA ASN A 10 21.20 -2.53 2.45
C ASN A 10 20.57 -3.87 2.05
N SER A 11 21.37 -4.92 1.83
CA SER A 11 20.85 -6.25 1.55
C SER A 11 20.07 -6.84 2.74
N ASN A 12 20.49 -6.55 3.98
CA ASN A 12 19.81 -7.00 5.19
C ASN A 12 18.45 -6.33 5.39
N ILE A 13 18.33 -5.02 5.12
CA ILE A 13 17.05 -4.31 5.26
C ILE A 13 16.03 -4.83 4.23
N LYS A 14 16.44 -5.07 2.98
CA LYS A 14 15.59 -5.60 1.92
C LYS A 14 15.16 -7.06 2.15
N SER A 15 15.94 -7.83 2.88
CA SER A 15 15.64 -9.21 3.27
C SER A 15 14.93 -9.33 4.62
N MET A 16 14.90 -8.26 5.43
CA MET A 16 14.15 -8.23 6.68
C MET A 16 12.66 -8.16 6.38
N LYS A 17 11.89 -9.14 6.87
CA LYS A 17 10.44 -8.98 7.01
C LYS A 17 10.19 -7.94 8.09
N LEU A 18 9.93 -6.69 7.68
CA LEU A 18 9.62 -5.59 8.59
C LEU A 18 8.30 -5.82 9.34
N TYR A 19 7.42 -6.65 8.77
CA TYR A 19 6.13 -7.01 9.37
C TYR A 19 6.00 -8.54 9.39
N ASN A 20 6.21 -9.13 10.57
CA ASN A 20 6.16 -10.59 10.76
C ASN A 20 4.76 -11.15 11.01
N HIS A 21 3.74 -10.31 11.14
CA HIS A 21 2.37 -10.68 11.50
C HIS A 21 1.35 -10.20 10.46
N VAL A 22 1.64 -10.48 9.19
CA VAL A 22 0.75 -10.09 8.08
C VAL A 22 -0.63 -10.74 8.19
N ASP A 23 -0.73 -11.93 8.78
CA ASP A 23 -2.00 -12.65 9.00
C ASP A 23 -2.93 -12.00 10.05
N ARG A 24 -2.44 -10.98 10.77
CA ARG A 24 -3.24 -10.26 11.77
C ARG A 24 -4.53 -9.72 11.16
N ILE A 25 -4.51 -9.26 9.93
CA ILE A 25 -5.68 -8.72 9.24
C ILE A 25 -6.82 -9.72 9.16
N TYR A 26 -6.53 -11.00 8.90
CA TYR A 26 -7.55 -12.04 8.83
C TYR A 26 -8.16 -12.37 10.20
N ASN A 27 -7.39 -12.19 11.28
CA ASN A 27 -7.93 -12.31 12.64
C ASN A 27 -8.89 -11.16 12.97
N GLU A 28 -8.53 -9.92 12.60
CA GLU A 28 -9.42 -8.76 12.74
C GLU A 28 -10.72 -8.95 11.95
N LEU A 29 -10.63 -9.47 10.71
CA LEU A 29 -11.81 -9.80 9.91
C LEU A 29 -12.70 -10.84 10.56
N LYS A 30 -12.12 -11.89 11.15
CA LYS A 30 -12.87 -12.91 11.89
C LYS A 30 -13.57 -12.34 13.12
N GLU A 31 -12.93 -11.44 13.85
CA GLU A 31 -13.54 -10.74 15.00
C GLU A 31 -14.71 -9.85 14.56
N LEU A 32 -14.67 -9.30 13.35
CA LEU A 32 -15.79 -8.60 12.73
C LEU A 32 -16.89 -9.53 12.17
N GLY A 33 -16.72 -10.85 12.31
CA GLY A 33 -17.65 -11.85 11.79
C GLY A 33 -17.59 -12.06 10.29
N LYS A 34 -16.49 -11.62 9.64
CA LYS A 34 -16.27 -11.78 8.19
C LYS A 34 -15.61 -13.11 7.89
N ASN A 35 -16.09 -13.80 6.86
CA ASN A 35 -15.42 -14.99 6.33
C ASN A 35 -14.33 -14.62 5.32
N ASP A 36 -13.61 -15.63 4.81
CA ASP A 36 -12.43 -15.43 3.97
C ASP A 36 -12.76 -15.01 2.52
N SER A 37 -14.04 -14.96 2.12
CA SER A 37 -14.44 -14.73 0.71
C SER A 37 -15.53 -13.70 0.50
N GLU A 38 -16.17 -13.22 1.56
CA GLU A 38 -17.27 -12.26 1.39
C GLU A 38 -16.77 -10.86 1.00
N PRO A 39 -17.60 -10.08 0.29
CA PRO A 39 -17.30 -8.70 -0.02
C PRO A 39 -17.05 -7.85 1.25
N LEU A 40 -16.14 -6.90 1.14
CA LEU A 40 -15.76 -5.99 2.21
C LEU A 40 -16.04 -4.53 1.79
N LEU A 41 -16.32 -3.70 2.77
CA LEU A 41 -16.33 -2.26 2.58
C LEU A 41 -14.98 -1.67 3.02
N VAL A 42 -14.49 -0.68 2.30
CA VAL A 42 -13.23 0.00 2.65
C VAL A 42 -13.28 0.54 4.08
N ASP A 43 -14.42 1.12 4.49
CA ASP A 43 -14.59 1.69 5.82
C ASP A 43 -14.50 0.65 6.94
N GLU A 44 -14.83 -0.63 6.67
CA GLU A 44 -14.67 -1.71 7.65
C GLU A 44 -13.19 -2.01 7.92
N LEU A 45 -12.31 -1.77 6.93
CA LEU A 45 -10.88 -2.04 7.02
C LEU A 45 -10.07 -0.89 7.62
N THR A 46 -10.57 0.35 7.55
CA THR A 46 -9.80 1.57 7.91
C THR A 46 -9.30 1.60 9.35
N ASN A 47 -9.91 0.84 10.26
CA ASN A 47 -9.50 0.79 11.66
C ASN A 47 -8.21 -0.03 11.89
N PHE A 48 -7.82 -0.89 10.94
CA PHE A 48 -6.70 -1.81 11.12
C PHE A 48 -5.78 -1.96 9.90
N ASP A 49 -6.14 -1.38 8.74
CA ASP A 49 -5.33 -1.44 7.52
C ASP A 49 -4.52 -0.16 7.24
N GLN A 50 -4.72 0.90 8.06
CA GLN A 50 -3.98 2.15 7.97
C GLN A 50 -2.74 2.10 8.85
N LEU A 51 -1.66 1.47 8.35
CA LEU A 51 -0.44 1.19 9.11
C LEU A 51 0.50 2.42 9.18
N HIS A 52 -0.06 3.61 9.36
CA HIS A 52 0.66 4.88 9.46
C HIS A 52 0.00 5.84 10.47
N TYR A 53 0.65 6.97 10.78
CA TYR A 53 0.13 7.93 11.73
C TYR A 53 -1.10 8.67 11.19
N HIS A 54 -2.05 8.96 12.09
CA HIS A 54 -3.28 9.71 11.85
C HIS A 54 -4.30 9.03 10.91
N GLY A 55 -4.10 7.76 10.53
CA GLY A 55 -5.06 6.99 9.75
C GLY A 55 -5.60 7.76 8.53
N THR A 56 -6.90 7.63 8.28
CA THR A 56 -7.55 8.26 7.12
C THR A 56 -7.48 9.79 7.11
N VAL A 57 -7.30 10.45 8.27
CA VAL A 57 -7.16 11.92 8.34
C VAL A 57 -5.93 12.41 7.59
N ALA A 58 -4.81 11.68 7.68
CA ALA A 58 -3.60 12.03 6.92
C ALA A 58 -3.82 11.89 5.41
N ILE A 59 -4.55 10.84 5.00
CA ILE A 59 -4.86 10.61 3.58
C ILE A 59 -5.80 11.70 3.06
N ASP A 60 -6.83 12.06 3.82
CA ASP A 60 -7.76 13.13 3.48
C ASP A 60 -7.04 14.48 3.30
N PHE A 61 -6.09 14.75 4.18
CA PHE A 61 -5.26 15.95 4.04
C PHE A 61 -4.49 15.93 2.71
N ALA A 62 -3.88 14.81 2.35
CA ALA A 62 -3.15 14.67 1.08
C ALA A 62 -4.08 14.77 -0.13
N ILE A 63 -5.25 14.09 -0.11
CA ILE A 63 -6.26 14.17 -1.18
C ILE A 63 -6.64 15.63 -1.44
N ASN A 64 -6.97 16.36 -0.38
CA ASN A 64 -7.38 17.77 -0.48
C ASN A 64 -6.23 18.68 -0.92
N LYS A 65 -5.01 18.45 -0.42
CA LYS A 65 -3.85 19.28 -0.70
C LYS A 65 -3.36 19.12 -2.13
N ILE A 66 -3.40 17.90 -2.67
CA ILE A 66 -3.01 17.58 -4.04
C ILE A 66 -4.17 17.86 -5.02
N GLY A 67 -5.40 17.74 -4.56
CA GLY A 67 -6.61 17.82 -5.40
C GLY A 67 -6.83 16.52 -6.17
N ILE A 68 -6.63 15.36 -5.51
CA ILE A 68 -6.77 14.06 -6.18
C ILE A 68 -8.20 13.85 -6.64
N ASP A 69 -8.38 13.53 -7.92
CA ASP A 69 -9.66 13.23 -8.54
C ASP A 69 -9.62 11.95 -9.39
N SER A 70 -10.76 11.59 -9.98
CA SER A 70 -10.95 10.36 -10.76
C SER A 70 -10.18 10.27 -12.07
N ASN A 71 -9.57 11.37 -12.52
CA ASN A 71 -8.78 11.39 -13.75
C ASN A 71 -7.29 11.14 -13.49
N MET A 72 -6.90 11.14 -12.22
CA MET A 72 -5.49 11.04 -11.83
C MET A 72 -5.03 9.59 -11.67
N THR A 73 -3.76 9.37 -11.97
CA THR A 73 -3.01 8.15 -11.65
C THR A 73 -1.98 8.46 -10.56
N ILE A 74 -2.12 7.80 -9.42
CA ILE A 74 -1.29 8.01 -8.23
C ILE A 74 -0.36 6.81 -8.05
N LEU A 75 0.92 7.07 -7.79
CA LEU A 75 1.85 6.03 -7.34
C LEU A 75 1.93 6.08 -5.81
N GLU A 76 1.61 4.98 -5.14
CA GLU A 76 1.90 4.77 -3.72
C GLU A 76 3.14 3.90 -3.56
N ILE A 77 4.16 4.40 -2.83
CA ILE A 77 5.39 3.69 -2.57
C ILE A 77 5.34 3.10 -1.15
N GLY A 78 5.52 1.76 -1.06
CA GLY A 78 5.41 1.01 0.19
C GLY A 78 3.97 0.90 0.66
N SER A 79 3.12 0.33 -0.20
CA SER A 79 1.68 0.27 0.03
C SER A 79 1.25 -0.72 1.11
N GLY A 80 2.17 -1.57 1.58
CA GLY A 80 1.86 -2.60 2.57
C GLY A 80 0.70 -3.48 2.14
N ILE A 81 -0.29 -3.64 3.00
CA ILE A 81 -1.53 -4.37 2.69
C ILE A 81 -2.57 -3.54 1.92
N GLY A 82 -2.18 -2.39 1.39
CA GLY A 82 -2.96 -1.59 0.45
C GLY A 82 -4.06 -0.71 1.06
N GLY A 83 -4.04 -0.44 2.36
CA GLY A 83 -5.06 0.36 3.04
C GLY A 83 -5.23 1.76 2.44
N PRO A 84 -4.17 2.60 2.40
CA PRO A 84 -4.28 3.94 1.83
C PRO A 84 -4.66 3.93 0.34
N ALA A 85 -4.12 2.99 -0.46
CA ALA A 85 -4.48 2.86 -1.87
C ALA A 85 -5.97 2.64 -2.07
N ARG A 86 -6.56 1.68 -1.31
CA ARG A 86 -8.01 1.42 -1.35
C ARG A 86 -8.81 2.64 -0.93
N TYR A 87 -8.39 3.32 0.13
CA TYR A 87 -9.08 4.50 0.63
C TYR A 87 -9.08 5.64 -0.39
N ILE A 88 -7.92 5.96 -1.00
CA ILE A 88 -7.81 6.97 -2.06
C ILE A 88 -8.72 6.62 -3.23
N ALA A 89 -8.62 5.41 -3.75
CA ALA A 89 -9.41 4.97 -4.90
C ALA A 89 -10.92 4.99 -4.62
N ASN A 90 -11.34 4.51 -3.45
CA ASN A 90 -12.75 4.50 -3.05
C ASN A 90 -13.32 5.91 -2.90
N LYS A 91 -12.54 6.82 -2.35
CA LYS A 91 -12.98 8.20 -2.06
C LYS A 91 -12.98 9.11 -3.28
N THR A 92 -12.03 8.93 -4.19
CA THR A 92 -11.79 9.88 -5.29
C THR A 92 -12.12 9.31 -6.68
N GLY A 93 -12.16 7.99 -6.81
CA GLY A 93 -12.22 7.32 -8.10
C GLY A 93 -10.89 7.28 -8.86
N ALA A 94 -9.79 7.81 -8.29
CA ALA A 94 -8.47 7.80 -8.90
C ALA A 94 -7.97 6.37 -9.17
N THR A 95 -7.07 6.24 -10.14
CA THR A 95 -6.29 5.03 -10.33
C THR A 95 -5.07 5.09 -9.41
N VAL A 96 -4.84 4.04 -8.61
CA VAL A 96 -3.69 3.94 -7.72
C VAL A 96 -2.83 2.75 -8.11
N ILE A 97 -1.57 3.02 -8.41
CA ILE A 97 -0.53 1.98 -8.58
C ILE A 97 0.16 1.86 -7.22
N ALA A 98 -0.05 0.73 -6.57
CA ALA A 98 0.37 0.47 -5.20
C ALA A 98 1.58 -0.48 -5.20
N LEU A 99 2.78 0.08 -5.00
CA LEU A 99 4.04 -0.66 -5.02
C LEU A 99 4.42 -1.11 -3.61
N GLU A 100 4.64 -2.41 -3.47
CA GLU A 100 5.09 -3.04 -2.21
C GLU A 100 6.29 -3.96 -2.45
N LEU A 101 7.28 -3.90 -1.57
CA LEU A 101 8.48 -4.72 -1.64
C LEU A 101 8.22 -6.17 -1.20
N GLN A 102 7.39 -6.37 -0.18
CA GLN A 102 7.13 -7.68 0.43
C GLN A 102 5.97 -8.39 -0.27
N SER A 103 6.24 -9.56 -0.86
CA SER A 103 5.25 -10.33 -1.63
C SER A 103 4.05 -10.79 -0.78
N ASP A 104 4.27 -11.16 0.47
CA ASP A 104 3.21 -11.59 1.39
C ASP A 104 2.22 -10.44 1.70
N GLN A 105 2.71 -9.22 1.91
CA GLN A 105 1.83 -8.05 2.06
C GLN A 105 1.10 -7.72 0.75
N ASN A 106 1.79 -7.82 -0.38
CA ASN A 106 1.19 -7.57 -1.69
C ASN A 106 0.07 -8.58 -2.02
N GLU A 107 0.23 -9.86 -1.65
CA GLU A 107 -0.80 -10.89 -1.81
C GLU A 107 -2.05 -10.58 -0.98
N ILE A 108 -1.89 -10.18 0.29
CA ILE A 108 -2.99 -9.73 1.14
C ILE A 108 -3.67 -8.48 0.56
N ALA A 109 -2.87 -7.52 0.07
CA ALA A 109 -3.40 -6.32 -0.54
C ALA A 109 -4.28 -6.62 -1.77
N LEU A 110 -3.88 -7.58 -2.60
CA LEU A 110 -4.65 -8.06 -3.75
C LEU A 110 -6.00 -8.66 -3.30
N ASP A 111 -5.99 -9.60 -2.34
CA ASP A 111 -7.21 -10.21 -1.80
C ASP A 111 -8.19 -9.16 -1.27
N LEU A 112 -7.72 -8.30 -0.38
CA LEU A 112 -8.58 -7.26 0.22
C LEU A 112 -9.13 -6.28 -0.82
N THR A 113 -8.33 -5.94 -1.83
CA THR A 113 -8.75 -5.02 -2.90
C THR A 113 -9.80 -5.64 -3.81
N GLU A 114 -9.65 -6.93 -4.14
CA GLU A 114 -10.66 -7.69 -4.89
C GLU A 114 -11.98 -7.76 -4.11
N ARG A 115 -11.92 -8.10 -2.83
CA ARG A 115 -13.10 -8.17 -1.94
C ARG A 115 -13.78 -6.82 -1.74
N CYS A 116 -13.04 -5.71 -1.83
CA CYS A 116 -13.61 -4.36 -1.85
C CYS A 116 -14.15 -3.93 -3.21
N GLY A 117 -14.03 -4.76 -4.26
CA GLY A 117 -14.49 -4.43 -5.61
C GLY A 117 -13.66 -3.34 -6.30
N LEU A 118 -12.42 -3.09 -5.86
CA LEU A 118 -11.59 -1.98 -6.32
C LEU A 118 -10.46 -2.40 -7.28
N SER A 119 -10.45 -3.64 -7.78
CA SER A 119 -9.38 -4.15 -8.67
C SER A 119 -9.23 -3.38 -9.99
N LYS A 120 -10.24 -2.59 -10.38
CA LYS A 120 -10.16 -1.69 -11.55
C LYS A 120 -9.44 -0.38 -11.25
N ASN A 121 -9.47 0.07 -10.00
CA ASN A 121 -8.92 1.35 -9.56
C ASN A 121 -7.58 1.20 -8.85
N VAL A 122 -7.32 0.06 -8.22
CA VAL A 122 -6.07 -0.20 -7.50
C VAL A 122 -5.32 -1.35 -8.16
N LYS A 123 -4.12 -1.08 -8.63
CA LYS A 123 -3.21 -2.07 -9.20
C LYS A 123 -2.04 -2.28 -8.25
N HIS A 124 -1.98 -3.44 -7.63
CA HIS A 124 -0.87 -3.84 -6.77
C HIS A 124 0.31 -4.36 -7.58
N VAL A 125 1.50 -3.89 -7.24
CA VAL A 125 2.77 -4.25 -7.88
C VAL A 125 3.75 -4.67 -6.79
N CYS A 126 4.34 -5.86 -6.94
CA CYS A 126 5.40 -6.31 -6.03
C CYS A 126 6.76 -5.98 -6.65
N GLY A 127 7.56 -5.16 -5.96
CA GLY A 127 8.88 -4.76 -6.47
C GLY A 127 9.61 -3.75 -5.60
N ASP A 128 10.89 -3.60 -5.88
CA ASP A 128 11.76 -2.61 -5.23
C ASP A 128 11.68 -1.29 -6.00
N PHE A 129 11.24 -0.22 -5.35
CA PHE A 129 11.11 1.10 -5.95
C PHE A 129 12.40 1.59 -6.65
N LEU A 130 13.56 1.26 -6.10
CA LEU A 130 14.85 1.72 -6.65
C LEU A 130 15.24 1.04 -7.96
N THR A 131 14.67 -0.13 -8.25
CA THR A 131 15.04 -0.95 -9.41
C THR A 131 13.86 -1.30 -10.31
N TYR A 132 12.63 -0.97 -9.91
CA TYR A 132 11.45 -1.26 -10.69
C TYR A 132 11.45 -0.47 -12.01
N ASP A 133 11.29 -1.17 -13.12
CA ASP A 133 11.17 -0.53 -14.42
C ASP A 133 9.74 -0.09 -14.69
N TRP A 134 9.52 1.20 -14.66
CA TRP A 134 8.21 1.80 -14.90
C TRP A 134 7.85 1.92 -16.40
N GLY A 135 8.77 1.53 -17.32
CA GLY A 135 8.49 1.53 -18.76
C GLY A 135 8.07 2.90 -19.33
N GLY A 136 8.38 3.99 -18.62
CA GLY A 136 7.99 5.35 -19.01
C GLY A 136 6.58 5.75 -18.51
N GLU A 137 5.94 4.96 -17.65
CA GLU A 137 4.69 5.35 -16.98
C GLU A 137 4.84 6.71 -16.28
N LYS A 138 3.77 7.49 -16.29
CA LYS A 138 3.71 8.82 -15.66
C LYS A 138 2.62 8.80 -14.61
N PHE A 139 2.91 9.48 -13.50
CA PHE A 139 1.99 9.62 -12.39
C PHE A 139 1.70 11.09 -12.15
N ASP A 140 0.45 11.41 -11.81
CA ASP A 140 0.04 12.77 -11.49
C ASP A 140 0.51 13.17 -10.10
N ALA A 141 0.61 12.20 -9.19
CA ALA A 141 1.23 12.37 -7.88
C ALA A 141 1.89 11.09 -7.37
N ILE A 142 2.83 11.25 -6.45
CA ILE A 142 3.48 10.15 -5.74
C ILE A 142 3.24 10.37 -4.25
N VAL A 143 2.78 9.32 -3.56
CA VAL A 143 2.53 9.33 -2.12
C VAL A 143 3.28 8.19 -1.44
N SER A 144 3.61 8.36 -0.16
CA SER A 144 4.25 7.34 0.66
C SER A 144 3.92 7.59 2.13
N TRP A 145 3.53 6.53 2.84
CA TRP A 145 3.11 6.60 4.23
C TRP A 145 4.06 5.78 5.11
N LEU A 146 4.96 6.49 5.86
CA LEU A 146 5.98 5.90 6.74
C LEU A 146 6.99 4.95 6.07
N THR A 147 7.11 4.94 4.75
CA THR A 147 7.99 4.01 4.04
C THR A 147 9.27 4.67 3.55
N TYR A 148 9.18 5.94 3.16
CA TYR A 148 10.26 6.63 2.42
C TYR A 148 11.61 6.60 3.13
N TYR A 149 11.66 6.63 4.45
CA TYR A 149 12.91 6.56 5.23
C TYR A 149 13.56 5.16 5.26
N HIS A 150 12.91 4.15 4.72
CA HIS A 150 13.47 2.81 4.50
C HIS A 150 14.06 2.60 3.10
N ILE A 151 13.94 3.60 2.20
CA ILE A 151 14.39 3.54 0.82
C ILE A 151 15.77 4.19 0.73
N PHE A 152 16.83 3.38 0.55
CA PHE A 152 18.22 3.84 0.45
C PHE A 152 18.91 3.22 -0.77
#